data_1395ab1482550a5d4962fee4ee04df78
#
_entry.id   1395ab1482550a5d4962fee4ee04df78
#
_cell.length_a   1.000
_cell.length_b   1.000
_cell.length_c   1.000
_cell.angle_alpha   90.00
_cell.angle_beta   90.00
_cell.angle_gamma   90.00
#
_symmetry.space_group_name_H-M   'P 1'
#
loop_
_entity.id
_entity.type
_entity.pdbx_description
1 polymer ?
#
loop_
_entity_poly.entity_id
_entity_poly.type
_entity_poly.pdbx_seq_one_letter_code
_entity_poly.pdbx_strand_id
1 'polypeptide(L)'
;MTAGAAASRYAHALFDVVLKEGKDAGNDAAVEKVQAELQQFADLFAHEALAQVLGNPAIPVSKKKALATALIDRAGPITPPLAKLLLILAEKDRLTLLPGIARAYVARVMDHLKIVRGDVTTAVPLTPETLRVLEEGLAKATGRTVVLEARVDPSIIGGVVTRLGSMVYDGSITTQLQRMKQALVDAGQ
;
A
#
# COMPACT_ATOMS: atom_id res chain seq x y z
N MET A 1 -15.02 -16.31 6.30
CA MET A 1 -13.83 -15.68 5.69
C MET A 1 -13.91 -14.19 5.95
N THR A 2 -12.86 -13.59 6.49
CA THR A 2 -12.82 -12.14 6.71
C THR A 2 -12.76 -11.40 5.37
N ALA A 3 -13.43 -10.25 5.27
CA ALA A 3 -13.46 -9.41 4.06
C ALA A 3 -12.03 -9.10 3.53
N GLY A 4 -11.07 -8.91 4.43
CA GLY A 4 -9.68 -8.68 4.08
C GLY A 4 -9.00 -9.84 3.36
N ALA A 5 -9.25 -11.09 3.77
CA ALA A 5 -8.68 -12.26 3.10
C ALA A 5 -9.24 -12.47 1.69
N ALA A 6 -10.51 -12.12 1.48
CA ALA A 6 -11.11 -12.14 0.16
C ALA A 6 -10.50 -11.06 -0.75
N ALA A 7 -10.39 -9.82 -0.25
CA ALA A 7 -9.79 -8.71 -0.98
C ALA A 7 -8.35 -9.02 -1.42
N SER A 8 -7.53 -9.57 -0.52
CA SER A 8 -6.16 -9.97 -0.82
C SER A 8 -6.09 -11.00 -1.96
N ARG A 9 -6.97 -12.01 -1.97
CA ARG A 9 -6.98 -13.02 -3.06
C ARG A 9 -7.33 -12.41 -4.42
N TYR A 10 -8.30 -11.51 -4.48
CA TYR A 10 -8.64 -10.81 -5.73
C TYR A 10 -7.50 -9.92 -6.20
N ALA A 11 -6.83 -9.21 -5.29
CA ALA A 11 -5.68 -8.39 -5.61
C ALA A 11 -4.50 -9.21 -6.16
N HIS A 12 -4.19 -10.35 -5.54
CA HIS A 12 -3.15 -11.27 -6.03
C HIS A 12 -3.50 -11.82 -7.42
N ALA A 13 -4.74 -12.27 -7.63
CA ALA A 13 -5.17 -12.79 -8.92
C ALA A 13 -5.08 -11.73 -10.03
N LEU A 14 -5.52 -10.49 -9.74
CA LEU A 14 -5.38 -9.38 -10.69
C LEU A 14 -3.92 -9.11 -11.02
N PHE A 15 -3.07 -9.02 -10.01
CA PHE A 15 -1.64 -8.77 -10.17
C PHE A 15 -0.97 -9.86 -11.03
N ASP A 16 -1.25 -11.13 -10.77
CA ASP A 16 -0.68 -12.25 -11.53
C ASP A 16 -1.14 -12.26 -12.99
N VAL A 17 -2.40 -11.87 -13.27
CA VAL A 17 -2.91 -11.74 -14.64
C VAL A 17 -2.23 -10.58 -15.36
N VAL A 18 -2.11 -9.42 -14.71
CA VAL A 18 -1.44 -8.24 -15.28
C VAL A 18 0.02 -8.53 -15.62
N LEU A 19 0.75 -9.25 -14.75
CA LEU A 19 2.12 -9.66 -15.00
C LEU A 19 2.23 -10.64 -16.19
N LYS A 20 1.26 -11.53 -16.37
CA LYS A 20 1.24 -12.49 -17.48
C LYS A 20 0.93 -11.84 -18.83
N GLU A 21 0.00 -10.89 -18.84
CA GLU A 21 -0.40 -10.17 -20.06
C GLU A 21 0.63 -9.09 -20.43
N GLY A 22 1.35 -8.52 -19.48
CA GLY A 22 2.36 -7.46 -19.68
C GLY A 22 3.72 -7.91 -20.18
N LYS A 23 3.89 -9.16 -20.60
CA LYS A 23 5.20 -9.73 -21.03
C LYS A 23 5.89 -8.98 -22.15
N ASP A 24 5.18 -8.21 -22.95
CA ASP A 24 5.71 -7.51 -24.12
C ASP A 24 5.99 -6.01 -23.94
N ALA A 25 5.61 -5.39 -22.81
CA ALA A 25 5.63 -3.93 -22.64
C ALA A 25 6.16 -3.41 -21.29
N GLY A 26 7.18 -4.04 -20.70
CA GLY A 26 7.72 -3.59 -19.42
C GLY A 26 6.66 -3.78 -18.30
N ASN A 27 6.73 -4.88 -17.59
CA ASN A 27 5.76 -5.31 -16.57
C ASN A 27 5.36 -4.22 -15.56
N ASP A 28 6.28 -3.32 -15.23
CA ASP A 28 6.07 -2.32 -14.17
C ASP A 28 5.08 -1.22 -14.60
N ALA A 29 5.18 -0.73 -15.84
CA ALA A 29 4.26 0.29 -16.35
C ALA A 29 2.80 -0.21 -16.46
N ALA A 30 2.61 -1.48 -16.84
CA ALA A 30 1.28 -2.08 -16.89
C ALA A 30 0.69 -2.24 -15.47
N VAL A 31 1.50 -2.62 -14.51
CA VAL A 31 1.12 -2.77 -13.09
C VAL A 31 0.74 -1.42 -12.49
N GLU A 32 1.53 -0.37 -12.74
CA GLU A 32 1.25 0.99 -12.28
C GLU A 32 -0.02 1.57 -12.91
N LYS A 33 -0.24 1.33 -14.21
CA LYS A 33 -1.45 1.74 -14.90
C LYS A 33 -2.69 1.12 -14.26
N VAL A 34 -2.68 -0.20 -14.04
CA VAL A 34 -3.79 -0.91 -13.39
C VAL A 34 -3.99 -0.41 -11.96
N GLN A 35 -2.91 -0.09 -11.22
CA GLN A 35 -2.99 0.49 -9.90
C GLN A 35 -3.73 1.83 -9.92
N ALA A 36 -3.40 2.73 -10.84
CA ALA A 36 -4.05 4.03 -10.95
C ALA A 36 -5.54 3.89 -11.30
N GLU A 37 -5.86 3.05 -12.29
CA GLU A 37 -7.24 2.77 -12.69
C GLU A 37 -8.05 2.16 -11.53
N LEU A 38 -7.48 1.16 -10.83
CA LEU A 38 -8.12 0.50 -9.69
C LEU A 38 -8.37 1.47 -8.54
N GLN A 39 -7.44 2.41 -8.27
CA GLN A 39 -7.61 3.43 -7.25
C GLN A 39 -8.76 4.38 -7.60
N GLN A 40 -8.85 4.84 -8.85
CA GLN A 40 -9.95 5.70 -9.31
C GLN A 40 -11.32 5.02 -9.10
N PHE A 41 -11.43 3.73 -9.43
CA PHE A 41 -12.65 2.98 -9.18
C PHE A 41 -12.89 2.78 -7.68
N ALA A 42 -11.87 2.50 -6.88
CA ALA A 42 -12.01 2.35 -5.45
C ALA A 42 -12.52 3.63 -4.79
N ASP A 43 -12.01 4.80 -5.18
CA ASP A 43 -12.47 6.10 -4.69
C ASP A 43 -13.91 6.40 -5.10
N LEU A 44 -14.26 6.09 -6.36
CA LEU A 44 -15.62 6.23 -6.85
C LEU A 44 -16.61 5.36 -6.06
N PHE A 45 -16.25 4.09 -5.81
CA PHE A 45 -17.09 3.15 -5.07
C PHE A 45 -17.07 3.38 -3.55
N ALA A 46 -16.10 4.12 -3.02
CA ALA A 46 -16.09 4.57 -1.64
C ALA A 46 -17.04 5.77 -1.39
N HIS A 47 -17.53 6.42 -2.46
CA HIS A 47 -18.49 7.52 -2.33
C HIS A 47 -19.77 7.04 -1.66
N GLU A 48 -20.25 7.76 -0.65
CA GLU A 48 -21.34 7.33 0.23
C GLU A 48 -22.60 6.88 -0.53
N ALA A 49 -23.01 7.65 -1.54
CA ALA A 49 -24.17 7.32 -2.36
C ALA A 49 -24.04 5.98 -3.10
N LEU A 50 -22.87 5.67 -3.66
CA LEU A 50 -22.63 4.40 -4.34
C LEU A 50 -22.42 3.26 -3.35
N ALA A 51 -21.73 3.50 -2.25
CA ALA A 51 -21.53 2.51 -1.21
C ALA A 51 -22.85 2.03 -0.60
N GLN A 52 -23.80 2.94 -0.36
CA GLN A 52 -25.15 2.61 0.11
C GLN A 52 -25.93 1.75 -0.91
N VAL A 53 -25.88 2.11 -2.20
CA VAL A 53 -26.54 1.34 -3.27
C VAL A 53 -25.94 -0.06 -3.40
N LEU A 54 -24.62 -0.16 -3.42
CA LEU A 54 -23.91 -1.43 -3.60
C LEU A 54 -23.99 -2.33 -2.37
N GLY A 55 -24.02 -1.74 -1.17
CA GLY A 55 -24.17 -2.47 0.09
C GLY A 55 -25.59 -2.90 0.39
N ASN A 56 -26.59 -2.39 -0.34
CA ASN A 56 -28.00 -2.70 -0.08
C ASN A 56 -28.35 -4.08 -0.64
N PRO A 57 -28.76 -5.05 0.22
CA PRO A 57 -29.15 -6.39 -0.23
C PRO A 57 -30.49 -6.42 -0.97
N ALA A 58 -31.32 -5.37 -0.85
CA ALA A 58 -32.60 -5.27 -1.57
C ALA A 58 -32.42 -4.99 -3.07
N ILE A 59 -31.24 -4.55 -3.50
CA ILE A 59 -30.96 -4.27 -4.91
C ILE A 59 -30.50 -5.55 -5.61
N PRO A 60 -31.21 -6.01 -6.66
CA PRO A 60 -30.83 -7.21 -7.40
C PRO A 60 -29.41 -7.10 -8.01
N VAL A 61 -28.69 -8.21 -8.02
CA VAL A 61 -27.33 -8.31 -8.60
C VAL A 61 -27.30 -7.86 -10.06
N SER A 62 -28.36 -8.11 -10.82
CA SER A 62 -28.49 -7.66 -12.20
C SER A 62 -28.41 -6.13 -12.35
N LYS A 63 -29.02 -5.38 -11.44
CA LYS A 63 -28.93 -3.91 -11.43
C LYS A 63 -27.56 -3.42 -11.01
N LYS A 64 -26.91 -4.08 -10.04
CA LYS A 64 -25.52 -3.79 -9.64
C LYS A 64 -24.54 -4.07 -10.78
N LYS A 65 -24.75 -5.14 -11.54
CA LYS A 65 -23.96 -5.46 -12.74
C LYS A 65 -24.16 -4.41 -13.85
N ALA A 66 -25.39 -4.01 -14.13
CA ALA A 66 -25.69 -2.96 -15.11
C ALA A 66 -25.05 -1.62 -14.73
N LEU A 67 -25.08 -1.26 -13.43
CA LEU A 67 -24.39 -0.08 -12.92
C LEU A 67 -22.88 -0.17 -13.12
N ALA A 68 -22.25 -1.32 -12.77
CA ALA A 68 -20.83 -1.52 -12.96
C ALA A 68 -20.44 -1.42 -14.45
N THR A 69 -21.21 -2.01 -15.35
CA THR A 69 -20.99 -1.90 -16.80
C THR A 69 -21.09 -0.46 -17.28
N ALA A 70 -22.13 0.27 -16.87
CA ALA A 70 -22.29 1.68 -17.24
C ALA A 70 -21.14 2.57 -16.71
N LEU A 71 -20.60 2.27 -15.52
CA LEU A 71 -19.45 2.98 -14.98
C LEU A 71 -18.17 2.65 -15.75
N ILE A 72 -17.97 1.40 -16.16
CA ILE A 72 -16.86 0.96 -17.00
C ILE A 72 -16.92 1.69 -18.35
N ASP A 73 -18.07 1.72 -19.00
CA ASP A 73 -18.25 2.39 -20.30
C ASP A 73 -18.02 3.90 -20.20
N ARG A 74 -18.37 4.52 -19.08
CA ARG A 74 -18.20 5.97 -18.86
C ARG A 74 -16.79 6.35 -18.45
N ALA A 75 -16.05 5.45 -17.81
CA ALA A 75 -14.66 5.70 -17.39
C ALA A 75 -13.67 5.71 -18.57
N GLY A 76 -14.09 5.25 -19.75
CA GLY A 76 -13.24 5.17 -20.95
C GLY A 76 -12.43 3.88 -21.04
N PRO A 77 -11.32 3.88 -21.79
CA PRO A 77 -10.53 2.68 -22.02
C PRO A 77 -9.83 2.21 -20.75
N ILE A 78 -10.33 1.12 -20.17
CA ILE A 78 -9.78 0.46 -18.99
C ILE A 78 -9.02 -0.79 -19.41
N THR A 79 -8.02 -1.18 -18.64
CA THR A 79 -7.30 -2.43 -18.86
C THR A 79 -8.25 -3.65 -18.79
N PRO A 80 -8.17 -4.59 -19.75
CA PRO A 80 -9.09 -5.74 -19.83
C PRO A 80 -9.12 -6.59 -18.55
N PRO A 81 -7.99 -6.86 -17.84
CA PRO A 81 -8.01 -7.57 -16.57
C PRO A 81 -8.85 -6.89 -15.49
N LEU A 82 -8.76 -5.55 -15.39
CA LEU A 82 -9.54 -4.79 -14.42
C LEU A 82 -11.03 -4.80 -14.74
N ALA A 83 -11.40 -4.62 -16.02
CA ALA A 83 -12.80 -4.71 -16.44
C ALA A 83 -13.42 -6.07 -16.09
N LYS A 84 -12.70 -7.17 -16.37
CA LYS A 84 -13.12 -8.53 -15.98
C LYS A 84 -13.30 -8.68 -14.47
N LEU A 85 -12.35 -8.16 -13.69
CA LEU A 85 -12.44 -8.20 -12.23
C LEU A 85 -13.71 -7.48 -11.72
N LEU A 86 -13.98 -6.26 -12.20
CA LEU A 86 -15.16 -5.49 -11.82
C LEU A 86 -16.46 -6.23 -12.12
N LEU A 87 -16.56 -6.87 -13.28
CA LEU A 87 -17.73 -7.68 -13.65
C LEU A 87 -17.89 -8.91 -12.74
N ILE A 88 -16.80 -9.61 -12.42
CA ILE A 88 -16.81 -10.75 -11.48
C ILE A 88 -17.26 -10.31 -10.08
N LEU A 89 -16.76 -9.17 -9.61
CA LEU A 89 -17.16 -8.63 -8.30
C LEU A 89 -18.65 -8.23 -8.29
N ALA A 90 -19.16 -7.68 -9.39
CA ALA A 90 -20.58 -7.36 -9.55
C ALA A 90 -21.46 -8.62 -9.51
N GLU A 91 -21.05 -9.68 -10.22
CA GLU A 91 -21.78 -10.97 -10.25
C GLU A 91 -21.80 -11.68 -8.90
N LYS A 92 -20.76 -11.53 -8.11
CA LYS A 92 -20.64 -12.13 -6.77
C LYS A 92 -21.18 -11.23 -5.64
N ASP A 93 -21.73 -10.08 -5.98
CA ASP A 93 -22.19 -9.05 -5.02
C ASP A 93 -21.08 -8.63 -4.03
N ARG A 94 -19.85 -8.42 -4.56
CA ARG A 94 -18.64 -8.12 -3.79
C ARG A 94 -17.98 -6.80 -4.17
N LEU A 95 -18.69 -5.90 -4.85
CA LEU A 95 -18.16 -4.59 -5.24
C LEU A 95 -17.73 -3.75 -4.02
N THR A 96 -18.36 -3.96 -2.87
CA THR A 96 -17.99 -3.32 -1.60
C THR A 96 -16.57 -3.65 -1.12
N LEU A 97 -15.96 -4.73 -1.65
CA LEU A 97 -14.58 -5.08 -1.33
C LEU A 97 -13.55 -4.27 -2.13
N LEU A 98 -13.96 -3.51 -3.14
CA LEU A 98 -13.05 -2.83 -4.06
C LEU A 98 -12.02 -1.93 -3.38
N PRO A 99 -12.36 -1.08 -2.37
CA PRO A 99 -11.36 -0.31 -1.64
C PRO A 99 -10.33 -1.17 -0.89
N GLY A 100 -10.76 -2.34 -0.42
CA GLY A 100 -9.86 -3.32 0.20
C GLY A 100 -8.93 -3.99 -0.81
N ILE A 101 -9.45 -4.29 -2.01
CA ILE A 101 -8.69 -4.86 -3.11
C ILE A 101 -7.63 -3.88 -3.60
N ALA A 102 -7.97 -2.59 -3.74
CA ALA A 102 -7.03 -1.55 -4.15
C ALA A 102 -5.85 -1.44 -3.16
N ARG A 103 -6.13 -1.40 -1.86
CA ARG A 103 -5.07 -1.40 -0.83
C ARG A 103 -4.17 -2.62 -0.88
N ALA A 104 -4.77 -3.81 -1.04
CA ALA A 104 -4.02 -5.06 -1.14
C ALA A 104 -3.19 -5.13 -2.44
N TYR A 105 -3.69 -4.56 -3.53
CA TYR A 105 -2.98 -4.48 -4.80
C TYR A 105 -1.75 -3.57 -4.69
N VAL A 106 -1.91 -2.37 -4.11
CA VAL A 106 -0.79 -1.44 -3.84
C VAL A 106 0.30 -2.11 -3.00
N ALA A 107 -0.08 -2.82 -1.93
CA ALA A 107 0.89 -3.56 -1.11
C ALA A 107 1.65 -4.60 -1.94
N ARG A 108 0.95 -5.32 -2.83
CA ARG A 108 1.57 -6.32 -3.70
C ARG A 108 2.51 -5.72 -4.75
N VAL A 109 2.13 -4.56 -5.31
CA VAL A 109 3.00 -3.80 -6.25
C VAL A 109 4.28 -3.36 -5.55
N MET A 110 4.18 -2.82 -4.33
CA MET A 110 5.35 -2.42 -3.54
C MET A 110 6.28 -3.60 -3.24
N ASP A 111 5.72 -4.75 -2.87
CA ASP A 111 6.51 -5.97 -2.66
C ASP A 111 7.23 -6.41 -3.94
N HIS A 112 6.55 -6.33 -5.09
CA HIS A 112 7.13 -6.68 -6.40
C HIS A 112 8.27 -5.77 -6.78
N LEU A 113 8.07 -4.46 -6.65
CA LEU A 113 9.08 -3.44 -6.92
C LEU A 113 10.16 -3.37 -5.83
N LYS A 114 10.06 -4.22 -4.80
CA LYS A 114 10.96 -4.20 -3.63
C LYS A 114 11.03 -2.82 -2.95
N ILE A 115 9.94 -2.06 -3.00
CA ILE A 115 9.82 -0.77 -2.33
C ILE A 115 9.30 -1.00 -0.91
N VAL A 116 10.03 -0.48 0.07
CA VAL A 116 9.62 -0.48 1.48
C VAL A 116 9.34 0.95 1.89
N ARG A 117 8.11 1.21 2.33
CA ARG A 117 7.79 2.48 3.00
C ARG A 117 8.11 2.38 4.48
N GLY A 118 8.66 3.44 5.02
CA GLY A 118 8.96 3.56 6.43
C GLY A 118 8.66 4.95 6.97
N ASP A 119 8.45 4.99 8.28
CA ASP A 119 8.34 6.25 9.03
C ASP A 119 9.69 6.54 9.67
N VAL A 120 10.18 7.76 9.52
CA VAL A 120 11.34 8.26 10.25
C VAL A 120 10.90 9.33 11.23
N THR A 121 11.20 9.12 12.51
CA THR A 121 10.86 10.06 13.59
C THR A 121 12.14 10.70 14.12
N THR A 122 12.16 12.03 14.20
CA THR A 122 13.31 12.83 14.65
C THR A 122 12.87 13.94 15.57
N ALA A 123 13.81 14.45 16.40
CA ALA A 123 13.54 15.58 17.30
C ALA A 123 13.35 16.93 16.58
N VAL A 124 13.93 17.08 15.40
CA VAL A 124 13.90 18.29 14.57
C VAL A 124 13.57 17.94 13.12
N PRO A 125 13.00 18.88 12.34
CA PRO A 125 12.72 18.63 10.93
C PRO A 125 13.97 18.20 10.16
N LEU A 126 13.85 17.16 9.33
CA LEU A 126 14.92 16.72 8.46
C LEU A 126 14.98 17.56 7.20
N THR A 127 16.19 17.88 6.73
CA THR A 127 16.36 18.43 5.40
C THR A 127 16.12 17.35 4.33
N PRO A 128 15.67 17.72 3.11
CA PRO A 128 15.50 16.75 2.02
C PRO A 128 16.77 15.96 1.70
N GLU A 129 17.94 16.59 1.85
CA GLU A 129 19.25 15.93 1.65
C GLU A 129 19.52 14.85 2.69
N THR A 130 19.26 15.16 3.96
CA THR A 130 19.44 14.18 5.05
C THR A 130 18.48 13.01 4.90
N LEU A 131 17.25 13.27 4.47
CA LEU A 131 16.27 12.22 4.21
C LEU A 131 16.77 11.26 3.11
N ARG A 132 17.30 11.80 1.99
CA ARG A 132 17.86 10.99 0.91
C ARG A 132 19.06 10.14 1.37
N VAL A 133 19.97 10.71 2.17
CA VAL A 133 21.10 9.96 2.72
C VAL A 133 20.64 8.79 3.59
N LEU A 134 19.59 9.00 4.40
CA LEU A 134 18.98 7.95 5.21
C LEU A 134 18.32 6.87 4.33
N GLU A 135 17.57 7.26 3.31
CA GLU A 135 16.96 6.33 2.35
C GLU A 135 18.03 5.48 1.64
N GLU A 136 19.11 6.09 1.16
CA GLU A 136 20.22 5.38 0.51
C GLU A 136 20.96 4.43 1.47
N GLY A 137 21.17 4.86 2.71
CA GLY A 137 21.80 4.03 3.74
C GLY A 137 20.95 2.80 4.07
N LEU A 138 19.66 2.99 4.26
CA LEU A 138 18.72 1.91 4.53
C LEU A 138 18.49 1.02 3.31
N ALA A 139 18.50 1.58 2.11
CA ALA A 139 18.43 0.81 0.88
C ALA A 139 19.62 -0.14 0.73
N LYS A 140 20.83 0.32 1.03
CA LYS A 140 22.05 -0.52 1.04
C LYS A 140 21.97 -1.62 2.11
N ALA A 141 21.43 -1.31 3.29
CA ALA A 141 21.33 -2.26 4.39
C ALA A 141 20.25 -3.34 4.15
N THR A 142 19.15 -2.98 3.50
CA THR A 142 18.00 -3.87 3.28
C THR A 142 17.97 -4.54 1.91
N GLY A 143 18.77 -4.04 0.95
CA GLY A 143 18.73 -4.48 -0.46
C GLY A 143 17.42 -4.14 -1.19
N ARG A 144 16.65 -3.16 -0.67
CA ARG A 144 15.35 -2.73 -1.20
C ARG A 144 15.33 -1.22 -1.40
N THR A 145 14.50 -0.72 -2.28
CA THR A 145 14.25 0.72 -2.39
C THR A 145 13.45 1.17 -1.18
N VAL A 146 13.98 2.14 -0.43
CA VAL A 146 13.33 2.66 0.78
C VAL A 146 12.79 4.05 0.50
N VAL A 147 11.53 4.29 0.87
CA VAL A 147 10.88 5.60 0.83
C VAL A 147 10.47 5.95 2.26
N LEU A 148 10.95 7.08 2.78
CA LEU A 148 10.73 7.49 4.16
C LEU A 148 9.76 8.67 4.25
N GLU A 149 8.80 8.54 5.16
CA GLU A 149 7.96 9.67 5.60
C GLU A 149 8.51 10.23 6.90
N ALA A 150 8.92 11.51 6.88
CA ALA A 150 9.51 12.17 8.05
C ALA A 150 8.41 12.70 8.99
N ARG A 151 8.54 12.38 10.28
CA ARG A 151 7.72 12.93 11.35
C ARG A 151 8.62 13.57 12.42
N VAL A 152 8.17 14.66 13.00
CA VAL A 152 8.87 15.33 14.08
C VAL A 152 8.18 15.01 15.40
N ASP A 153 8.94 14.50 16.35
CA ASP A 153 8.48 14.26 17.73
C ASP A 153 9.43 14.96 18.70
N PRO A 154 9.03 16.09 19.30
CA PRO A 154 9.85 16.82 20.25
C PRO A 154 10.14 16.07 21.56
N SER A 155 9.45 14.96 21.83
CA SER A 155 9.72 14.14 23.01
C SER A 155 11.03 13.35 22.91
N ILE A 156 11.56 13.19 21.70
CA ILE A 156 12.87 12.57 21.45
C ILE A 156 13.95 13.59 21.75
N ILE A 157 14.89 13.27 22.65
CA ILE A 157 16.02 14.13 23.02
C ILE A 157 16.92 14.42 21.79
N GLY A 158 17.04 13.45 20.86
CA GLY A 158 17.83 13.54 19.64
C GLY A 158 18.07 12.18 19.01
N GLY A 159 18.66 12.23 17.80
CA GLY A 159 18.84 11.02 16.99
C GLY A 159 17.67 10.74 16.06
N VAL A 160 17.59 9.51 15.53
CA VAL A 160 16.62 9.09 14.54
C VAL A 160 16.05 7.71 14.89
N VAL A 161 14.74 7.58 14.84
CA VAL A 161 14.06 6.29 14.95
C VAL A 161 13.37 6.02 13.61
N THR A 162 13.77 4.96 12.93
CA THR A 162 13.18 4.57 11.64
C THR A 162 12.45 3.25 11.77
N ARG A 163 11.19 3.23 11.34
CA ARG A 163 10.37 2.02 11.28
C ARG A 163 10.17 1.61 9.82
N LEU A 164 10.66 0.44 9.45
CA LEU A 164 10.48 -0.17 8.13
C LEU A 164 9.59 -1.41 8.25
N GLY A 165 8.30 -1.27 7.98
CA GLY A 165 7.36 -2.35 8.19
C GLY A 165 7.34 -2.83 9.65
N SER A 166 7.78 -4.08 9.90
CA SER A 166 7.87 -4.66 11.25
C SER A 166 9.23 -4.43 11.95
N MET A 167 10.23 -3.92 11.23
CA MET A 167 11.56 -3.65 11.79
C MET A 167 11.66 -2.21 12.27
N VAL A 168 12.32 -2.03 13.42
CA VAL A 168 12.61 -0.71 14.00
C VAL A 168 14.11 -0.54 14.14
N TYR A 169 14.63 0.48 13.50
CA TYR A 169 16.02 0.92 13.61
C TYR A 169 16.05 2.13 14.53
N ASP A 170 16.41 1.89 15.80
CA ASP A 170 16.45 2.93 16.82
C ASP A 170 17.90 3.41 17.01
N GLY A 171 18.17 4.60 16.50
CA GLY A 171 19.39 5.37 16.68
C GLY A 171 19.20 6.58 17.60
N SER A 172 18.21 6.57 18.50
CA SER A 172 17.97 7.66 19.44
C SER A 172 19.10 7.77 20.46
N ILE A 173 19.38 9.00 20.88
CA ILE A 173 20.37 9.27 21.93
C ILE A 173 19.96 8.57 23.24
N THR A 174 18.69 8.52 23.54
CA THR A 174 18.14 7.85 24.73
C THR A 174 18.53 6.37 24.76
N THR A 175 18.33 5.66 23.66
CA THR A 175 18.69 4.24 23.54
C THR A 175 20.21 4.03 23.60
N GLN A 176 21.00 4.92 22.98
CA GLN A 176 22.45 4.84 23.09
C GLN A 176 22.96 5.03 24.52
N LEU A 177 22.43 6.02 25.24
CA LEU A 177 22.76 6.24 26.65
C LEU A 177 22.36 5.06 27.52
N GLN A 178 21.22 4.44 27.28
CA GLN A 178 20.79 3.24 28.00
C GLN A 178 21.75 2.07 27.77
N ARG A 179 22.15 1.85 26.50
CA ARG A 179 23.12 0.79 26.14
C ARG A 179 24.49 1.04 26.80
N MET A 180 24.97 2.30 26.82
CA MET A 180 26.21 2.66 27.50
C MET A 180 26.13 2.44 29.00
N LYS A 181 25.03 2.84 29.62
CA LYS A 181 24.78 2.58 31.05
C LYS A 181 24.80 1.09 31.35
N GLN A 182 24.12 0.28 30.55
CA GLN A 182 24.11 -1.17 30.73
C GLN A 182 25.51 -1.77 30.60
N ALA A 183 26.25 -1.39 29.55
CA ALA A 183 27.63 -1.87 29.34
C ALA A 183 28.57 -1.52 30.51
N LEU A 184 28.41 -0.34 31.13
CA LEU A 184 29.17 0.05 32.30
C LEU A 184 28.84 -0.77 33.55
N VAL A 185 27.56 -1.11 33.72
CA VAL A 185 27.12 -1.97 34.84
C VAL A 185 27.65 -3.39 34.68
N ASP A 186 27.58 -3.94 33.45
CA ASP A 186 28.04 -5.30 33.15
C ASP A 186 29.57 -5.43 33.20
N ALA A 187 30.30 -4.35 32.90
CA ALA A 187 31.77 -4.31 33.02
C ALA A 187 32.30 -4.10 34.45
N GLY A 188 31.42 -3.73 35.37
CA GLY A 188 31.76 -3.51 36.80
C GLY A 188 31.48 -4.71 37.71
N GLN A 189 31.01 -5.83 37.15
CA GLN A 189 30.86 -7.13 37.84
C GLN A 189 31.99 -8.10 37.44
#